data_19979ee74dd415a0cd0ebed674d88c60
#
_entry.id   19979ee74dd415a0cd0ebed674d88c60
#
_cell.length_a   1.000
_cell.length_b   1.000
_cell.length_c   1.000
_cell.angle_alpha   90.00
_cell.angle_beta   90.00
_cell.angle_gamma   90.00
#
_symmetry.space_group_name_H-M   'P 1'
#
loop_
_entity.id
_entity.type
_entity.pdbx_description
1 polymer ?
#
loop_
_entity_poly.entity_id
_entity_poly.type
_entity_poly.pdbx_seq_one_letter_code
_entity_poly.pdbx_strand_id
1 'polypeptide(L)'
;NLHVHWGTKTDGVNDNALDGVGGRKNAGVYRIEKVIDKNRLEIWPAAKEDGVESYSIGRRSYYRLRVSNCDFFVCDTRGQRQMHDTRDPYKKGLSMLGDVQREWLMEGMKESDADFLFVVSSVNFMVPHIGGGKVRATNKDDAWTVFFDEREKLINFWDKLDKPVMVLTGDLHNSFVIKITDNVWECASGPHNSNNH
;
A
#
# COMPACT_ATOMS: atom_id res chain seq x y z
N ASN A 1 -2.28 13.96 -7.64
CA ASN A 1 -1.07 13.12 -7.68
C ASN A 1 -0.60 12.97 -9.13
N LEU A 2 0.70 12.84 -9.30
CA LEU A 2 1.35 12.41 -10.53
C LEU A 2 1.68 10.92 -10.38
N HIS A 3 1.25 10.11 -11.33
CA HIS A 3 1.57 8.69 -11.39
C HIS A 3 2.57 8.48 -12.53
N VAL A 4 3.79 8.12 -12.21
CA VAL A 4 4.81 7.72 -13.17
C VAL A 4 4.68 6.22 -13.41
N HIS A 5 4.47 5.83 -14.67
CA HIS A 5 4.11 4.47 -15.01
C HIS A 5 5.33 3.55 -15.06
N TRP A 6 5.09 2.28 -14.76
CA TRP A 6 6.10 1.21 -14.77
C TRP A 6 6.58 0.86 -16.16
N GLY A 7 5.67 0.86 -17.10
CA GLY A 7 5.90 0.51 -18.48
C GLY A 7 5.61 1.65 -19.43
N THR A 8 6.25 1.64 -20.57
CA THR A 8 5.95 2.56 -21.68
C THR A 8 5.18 1.88 -22.80
N LYS A 9 4.97 0.58 -22.69
CA LYS A 9 4.28 -0.19 -23.71
C LYS A 9 2.79 -0.04 -23.57
N THR A 10 2.11 -0.01 -24.68
CA THR A 10 0.66 0.09 -24.76
C THR A 10 -0.06 -1.15 -24.24
N ASP A 11 0.64 -2.25 -24.12
CA ASP A 11 0.18 -3.51 -23.54
C ASP A 11 0.49 -3.66 -22.03
N GLY A 12 0.76 -2.55 -21.37
CA GLY A 12 1.23 -2.42 -20.01
C GLY A 12 0.51 -3.21 -18.93
N VAL A 13 -0.61 -3.83 -19.26
CA VAL A 13 -1.28 -4.80 -18.34
C VAL A 13 -0.40 -6.02 -18.09
N ASN A 14 0.46 -6.36 -19.05
CA ASN A 14 1.39 -7.48 -18.97
C ASN A 14 2.84 -7.04 -18.88
N ASP A 15 3.06 -5.78 -18.73
CA ASP A 15 4.35 -5.27 -18.32
C ASP A 15 4.58 -5.75 -16.89
N ASN A 16 4.51 -7.04 -16.85
CA ASN A 16 4.53 -7.74 -15.62
C ASN A 16 5.94 -7.71 -15.10
N ALA A 17 5.97 -7.96 -13.91
CA ALA A 17 7.09 -8.16 -13.07
C ALA A 17 8.22 -9.04 -13.66
N LEU A 18 8.14 -9.49 -14.87
CA LEU A 18 9.14 -10.39 -15.42
C LEU A 18 10.28 -9.67 -16.12
N ASP A 19 10.03 -8.50 -16.71
CA ASP A 19 10.99 -7.85 -17.59
C ASP A 19 11.31 -6.40 -17.20
N GLY A 20 11.69 -6.14 -16.01
CA GLY A 20 12.11 -4.80 -15.67
C GLY A 20 11.38 -4.17 -14.52
N VAL A 21 10.73 -4.98 -13.78
CA VAL A 21 10.27 -4.60 -12.47
C VAL A 21 11.46 -4.17 -11.64
N GLY A 22 11.39 -2.96 -11.16
CA GLY A 22 12.52 -2.31 -10.52
C GLY A 22 13.52 -1.68 -11.49
N GLY A 23 13.36 -1.86 -12.80
CA GLY A 23 14.19 -1.17 -13.79
C GLY A 23 13.87 0.32 -13.94
N ARG A 24 12.67 0.74 -13.55
CA ARG A 24 12.27 2.14 -13.61
C ARG A 24 12.28 2.75 -12.23
N LYS A 25 13.36 3.42 -11.94
CA LYS A 25 13.58 4.00 -10.62
C LYS A 25 12.56 5.08 -10.25
N ASN A 26 12.04 5.78 -11.26
CA ASN A 26 11.06 6.84 -11.05
C ASN A 26 9.60 6.36 -11.02
N ALA A 27 9.33 5.08 -11.30
CA ALA A 27 7.96 4.58 -11.23
C ALA A 27 7.38 4.72 -9.82
N GLY A 28 6.15 5.21 -9.75
CA GLY A 28 5.48 5.44 -8.46
C GLY A 28 4.51 6.61 -8.49
N VAL A 29 4.07 6.98 -7.31
CA VAL A 29 3.13 8.08 -7.11
C VAL A 29 3.81 9.24 -6.39
N TYR A 30 3.62 10.44 -6.93
CA TYR A 30 4.20 11.67 -6.45
C TYR A 30 3.11 12.69 -6.12
N ARG A 31 3.30 13.46 -5.08
CA ARG A 31 2.50 14.64 -4.80
C ARG A 31 3.02 15.80 -5.67
N ILE A 32 2.12 16.50 -6.33
CA ILE A 32 2.47 17.74 -7.03
C ILE A 32 2.49 18.85 -5.98
N GLU A 33 3.67 19.38 -5.70
CA GLU A 33 3.88 20.45 -4.73
C GLU A 33 3.56 21.81 -5.35
N LYS A 34 3.99 22.01 -6.58
CA LYS A 34 3.83 23.27 -7.27
C LYS A 34 3.76 23.08 -8.79
N VAL A 35 2.88 23.83 -9.42
CA VAL A 35 2.88 24.01 -10.86
C VAL A 35 3.64 25.31 -11.16
N ILE A 36 4.80 25.21 -11.80
CA ILE A 36 5.66 26.34 -12.12
C ILE A 36 5.11 27.04 -13.36
N ASP A 37 4.87 26.27 -14.42
CA ASP A 37 4.26 26.72 -15.66
C ASP A 37 3.58 25.53 -16.39
N LYS A 38 3.14 25.74 -17.63
CA LYS A 38 2.45 24.70 -18.42
C LYS A 38 3.27 23.46 -18.73
N ASN A 39 4.59 23.50 -18.54
CA ASN A 39 5.52 22.43 -18.90
C ASN A 39 6.34 21.93 -17.69
N ARG A 40 6.25 22.59 -16.53
CA ARG A 40 7.08 22.30 -15.38
C ARG A 40 6.28 22.27 -14.09
N LEU A 41 6.58 21.28 -13.27
CA LEU A 41 6.03 21.13 -11.93
C LEU A 41 7.09 20.60 -10.96
N GLU A 42 6.92 20.88 -9.69
CA GLU A 42 7.69 20.32 -8.60
C GLU A 42 6.91 19.16 -7.98
N ILE A 43 7.61 18.09 -7.64
CA ILE A 43 7.02 16.88 -7.09
C ILE A 43 7.73 16.45 -5.82
N TRP A 44 6.99 15.77 -4.97
CA TRP A 44 7.52 15.06 -3.82
C TRP A 44 7.01 13.60 -3.80
N PRO A 45 7.85 12.61 -3.48
CA PRO A 45 9.31 12.71 -3.27
C PRO A 45 10.05 13.12 -4.55
N ALA A 46 11.33 13.44 -4.44
CA ALA A 46 12.14 13.78 -5.61
C ALA A 46 12.30 12.58 -6.55
N ALA A 47 12.41 12.84 -7.84
CA ALA A 47 12.79 11.82 -8.80
C ALA A 47 14.15 11.21 -8.44
N LYS A 48 14.34 9.93 -8.69
CA LYS A 48 15.55 9.19 -8.31
C LYS A 48 16.65 9.31 -9.36
N GLU A 49 16.27 9.61 -10.60
CA GLU A 49 17.19 9.81 -11.73
C GLU A 49 16.54 10.67 -12.80
N ASP A 50 17.37 11.24 -13.67
CA ASP A 50 16.88 11.93 -14.87
C ASP A 50 16.36 10.90 -15.89
N GLY A 51 15.26 11.22 -16.56
CA GLY A 51 14.68 10.32 -17.54
C GLY A 51 13.45 10.89 -18.24
N VAL A 52 12.97 10.14 -19.22
CA VAL A 52 11.70 10.41 -19.90
C VAL A 52 10.75 9.29 -19.54
N GLU A 53 9.65 9.65 -18.91
CA GLU A 53 8.69 8.70 -18.38
C GLU A 53 7.28 8.97 -18.91
N SER A 54 6.49 7.92 -19.05
CA SER A 54 5.05 8.09 -19.22
C SER A 54 4.39 8.33 -17.88
N TYR A 55 3.41 9.20 -17.86
CA TYR A 55 2.72 9.56 -16.63
C TYR A 55 1.23 9.82 -16.86
N SER A 56 0.49 9.80 -15.78
CA SER A 56 -0.86 10.33 -15.70
C SER A 56 -1.03 11.20 -14.45
N ILE A 57 -2.00 12.11 -14.51
CA ILE A 57 -2.38 12.90 -13.35
C ILE A 57 -3.75 12.41 -12.89
N GLY A 58 -3.81 11.94 -11.65
CA GLY A 58 -4.99 11.36 -11.07
C GLY A 58 -5.39 11.98 -9.75
N ARG A 59 -6.63 11.71 -9.36
CA ARG A 59 -7.11 12.06 -8.02
C ARG A 59 -6.52 11.07 -6.99
N ARG A 60 -6.49 11.52 -5.76
CA ARG A 60 -6.15 10.66 -4.63
C ARG A 60 -7.24 9.61 -4.42
N SER A 61 -6.85 8.33 -4.39
CA SER A 61 -7.75 7.17 -4.23
C SER A 61 -7.91 6.72 -2.78
N TYR A 62 -7.21 7.34 -1.84
CA TYR A 62 -7.27 7.09 -0.41
C TYR A 62 -7.82 8.31 0.33
N TYR A 63 -8.49 8.09 1.44
CA TYR A 63 -9.18 9.15 2.16
C TYR A 63 -9.37 8.83 3.65
N ARG A 64 -9.65 9.86 4.43
CA ARG A 64 -10.04 9.76 5.84
C ARG A 64 -11.51 10.13 5.98
N LEU A 65 -12.22 9.40 6.84
CA LEU A 65 -13.54 9.77 7.27
C LEU A 65 -13.65 9.62 8.80
N ARG A 66 -14.46 10.48 9.40
CA ARG A 66 -14.75 10.44 10.82
C ARG A 66 -16.17 9.90 11.05
N VAL A 67 -16.30 8.95 11.96
CA VAL A 67 -17.58 8.49 12.47
C VAL A 67 -17.53 8.56 13.99
N SER A 68 -18.25 9.52 14.58
CA SER A 68 -18.20 9.78 16.02
C SER A 68 -16.75 9.99 16.52
N ASN A 69 -16.31 9.21 17.49
CA ASN A 69 -14.96 9.23 18.05
C ASN A 69 -13.96 8.26 17.34
N CYS A 70 -14.30 7.83 16.13
CA CYS A 70 -13.50 6.90 15.34
C CYS A 70 -13.01 7.58 14.05
N ASP A 71 -11.74 7.45 13.73
CA ASP A 71 -11.19 7.82 12.44
C ASP A 71 -10.87 6.60 11.60
N PHE A 72 -11.33 6.63 10.36
CA PHE A 72 -11.09 5.59 9.37
C PHE A 72 -10.16 6.14 8.29
N PHE A 73 -9.00 5.52 8.13
CA PHE A 73 -8.04 5.79 7.07
C PHE A 73 -8.16 4.69 6.01
N VAL A 74 -8.86 5.02 4.92
CA VAL A 74 -9.08 4.07 3.81
C VAL A 74 -7.91 4.17 2.85
N CYS A 75 -7.14 3.09 2.76
CA CYS A 75 -5.91 3.03 1.97
C CYS A 75 -6.14 2.44 0.58
N ASP A 76 -5.42 2.97 -0.38
CA ASP A 76 -5.27 2.36 -1.70
C ASP A 76 -4.03 1.44 -1.69
N THR A 77 -4.27 0.16 -1.58
CA THR A 77 -3.22 -0.87 -1.59
C THR A 77 -3.00 -1.48 -2.96
N ARG A 78 -3.63 -0.93 -4.01
CA ARG A 78 -3.52 -1.43 -5.38
C ARG A 78 -2.86 -0.40 -6.32
N GLY A 79 -3.37 0.83 -6.34
CA GLY A 79 -2.88 1.86 -7.26
C GLY A 79 -1.55 2.48 -6.87
N GLN A 80 -1.14 2.36 -5.62
CA GLN A 80 0.09 2.95 -5.08
C GLN A 80 1.24 1.94 -4.96
N ARG A 81 0.92 0.67 -4.99
CA ARG A 81 1.83 -0.43 -4.72
C ARG A 81 2.95 -0.50 -5.75
N GLN A 82 4.17 -0.64 -5.27
CA GLN A 82 5.30 -0.92 -6.14
C GLN A 82 5.21 -2.34 -6.70
N MET A 83 5.44 -2.46 -7.98
CA MET A 83 5.56 -3.77 -8.62
C MET A 83 6.82 -4.48 -8.14
N HIS A 84 6.82 -5.79 -8.14
CA HIS A 84 7.96 -6.58 -7.71
C HIS A 84 8.09 -7.87 -8.52
N ASP A 85 9.29 -8.42 -8.54
CA ASP A 85 9.54 -9.71 -9.14
C ASP A 85 9.02 -10.83 -8.23
N THR A 86 8.00 -11.54 -8.68
CA THR A 86 7.39 -12.65 -7.93
C THR A 86 8.33 -13.82 -7.70
N ARG A 87 9.44 -13.88 -8.42
CA ARG A 87 10.49 -14.90 -8.26
C ARG A 87 11.40 -14.66 -7.06
N ASP A 88 11.46 -13.43 -6.58
CA ASP A 88 12.20 -13.08 -5.37
C ASP A 88 11.24 -12.79 -4.22
N PRO A 89 11.08 -13.69 -3.25
CA PRO A 89 10.16 -13.52 -2.13
C PRO A 89 10.68 -12.58 -1.04
N TYR A 90 11.97 -12.26 -1.04
CA TYR A 90 12.60 -11.50 0.04
C TYR A 90 12.92 -10.06 -0.38
N LYS A 91 11.91 -9.30 -0.68
CA LYS A 91 12.08 -7.95 -1.20
C LYS A 91 12.19 -6.93 -0.09
N LYS A 92 13.34 -6.29 -0.05
CA LYS A 92 13.60 -5.19 0.87
C LYS A 92 13.26 -3.85 0.25
N GLY A 93 12.74 -2.94 1.07
CA GLY A 93 12.56 -1.54 0.70
C GLY A 93 11.43 -1.26 -0.28
N LEU A 94 10.57 -2.24 -0.57
CA LEU A 94 9.37 -2.01 -1.38
C LEU A 94 8.24 -1.41 -0.56
N SER A 95 7.39 -0.63 -1.22
CA SER A 95 6.26 0.02 -0.61
C SER A 95 4.92 -0.43 -1.20
N MET A 96 3.97 -0.72 -0.33
CA MET A 96 2.56 -0.96 -0.64
C MET A 96 1.81 0.36 -0.86
N LEU A 97 2.10 1.34 -0.02
CA LEU A 97 1.38 2.62 0.00
C LEU A 97 2.05 3.71 -0.82
N GLY A 98 3.33 3.57 -1.12
CA GLY A 98 4.15 4.66 -1.63
C GLY A 98 4.41 5.73 -0.55
N ASP A 99 5.38 6.60 -0.80
CA ASP A 99 5.79 7.60 0.20
C ASP A 99 4.67 8.58 0.52
N VAL A 100 3.96 9.05 -0.50
CA VAL A 100 2.91 10.09 -0.36
C VAL A 100 1.74 9.60 0.49
N GLN A 101 1.24 8.40 0.25
CA GLN A 101 0.13 7.86 1.03
C GLN A 101 0.57 7.46 2.44
N ARG A 102 1.77 6.87 2.55
CA ARG A 102 2.31 6.49 3.86
C ARG A 102 2.51 7.71 4.77
N GLU A 103 3.07 8.80 4.25
CA GLU A 103 3.21 10.06 4.99
C GLU A 103 1.84 10.58 5.44
N TRP A 104 0.89 10.69 4.51
CA TRP A 104 -0.48 11.09 4.80
C TRP A 104 -1.13 10.24 5.90
N LEU A 105 -0.94 8.92 5.85
CA LEU A 105 -1.49 8.01 6.85
C LEU A 105 -0.87 8.27 8.22
N MET A 106 0.46 8.30 8.29
CA MET A 106 1.17 8.46 9.56
C MET A 106 0.91 9.82 10.19
N GLU A 107 0.96 10.90 9.43
CA GLU A 107 0.66 12.26 9.91
C GLU A 107 -0.80 12.38 10.34
N GLY A 108 -1.74 11.94 9.51
CA GLY A 108 -3.15 12.00 9.82
C GLY A 108 -3.53 11.21 11.08
N MET A 109 -2.91 10.06 11.32
CA MET A 109 -3.11 9.27 12.53
C MET A 109 -2.50 9.96 13.77
N LYS A 110 -1.32 10.54 13.62
CA LYS A 110 -0.65 11.28 14.70
C LYS A 110 -1.45 12.52 15.14
N GLU A 111 -2.05 13.23 14.18
CA GLU A 111 -2.83 14.44 14.42
C GLU A 111 -4.29 14.16 14.82
N SER A 112 -4.71 12.92 14.75
CA SER A 112 -6.09 12.54 15.07
C SER A 112 -6.40 12.76 16.55
N ASP A 113 -7.52 13.37 16.83
CA ASP A 113 -8.11 13.52 18.17
C ASP A 113 -9.17 12.42 18.46
N ALA A 114 -9.35 11.45 17.56
CA ALA A 114 -10.23 10.31 17.77
C ALA A 114 -9.71 9.38 18.88
N ASP A 115 -10.61 8.70 19.56
CA ASP A 115 -10.27 7.68 20.56
C ASP A 115 -9.83 6.36 19.92
N PHE A 116 -10.37 6.05 18.73
CA PHE A 116 -10.11 4.82 17.98
C PHE A 116 -9.66 5.14 16.56
N LEU A 117 -8.63 4.45 16.13
CA LEU A 117 -8.08 4.59 14.76
C LEU A 117 -8.29 3.29 13.98
N PHE A 118 -8.85 3.42 12.79
CA PHE A 118 -9.06 2.31 11.88
C PHE A 118 -8.26 2.52 10.60
N VAL A 119 -7.50 1.51 10.20
CA VAL A 119 -6.83 1.47 8.90
C VAL A 119 -7.54 0.44 8.04
N VAL A 120 -8.10 0.86 6.92
CA VAL A 120 -8.82 -0.02 6.01
C VAL A 120 -7.90 -0.39 4.85
N SER A 121 -7.62 -1.68 4.74
CA SER A 121 -6.76 -2.27 3.71
C SER A 121 -7.57 -3.28 2.89
N SER A 122 -7.47 -3.23 1.57
CA SER A 122 -8.14 -4.20 0.71
C SER A 122 -7.50 -5.59 0.75
N VAL A 123 -6.31 -5.71 1.31
CA VAL A 123 -5.57 -6.98 1.44
C VAL A 123 -5.20 -7.24 2.89
N ASN A 124 -5.07 -8.50 3.24
CA ASN A 124 -4.70 -8.94 4.59
C ASN A 124 -3.34 -8.40 5.02
N PHE A 125 -3.20 -8.17 6.31
CA PHE A 125 -2.03 -7.49 6.86
C PHE A 125 -0.98 -8.45 7.43
N MET A 126 -1.39 -9.38 8.28
CA MET A 126 -0.46 -10.27 8.99
C MET A 126 -0.33 -11.65 8.36
N VAL A 127 -1.41 -12.19 7.82
CA VAL A 127 -1.41 -13.56 7.31
C VAL A 127 -0.75 -13.61 5.93
N PRO A 128 0.25 -14.50 5.73
CA PRO A 128 0.84 -14.70 4.41
C PRO A 128 -0.18 -15.28 3.44
N HIS A 129 -0.31 -14.67 2.29
CA HIS A 129 -1.11 -15.24 1.22
C HIS A 129 -0.24 -16.17 0.36
N ILE A 130 -0.21 -17.43 0.69
CA ILE A 130 0.55 -18.45 -0.04
C ILE A 130 -0.28 -18.91 -1.24
N GLY A 131 0.25 -18.71 -2.44
CA GLY A 131 -0.40 -19.20 -3.66
C GLY A 131 -0.47 -20.74 -3.67
N GLY A 132 -1.64 -21.27 -4.02
CA GLY A 132 -1.83 -22.71 -4.23
C GLY A 132 -1.16 -23.17 -5.54
N GLY A 133 -0.74 -24.45 -5.59
CA GLY A 133 -0.22 -25.10 -6.78
C GLY A 133 1.20 -25.62 -6.67
N LYS A 134 1.74 -26.11 -7.79
CA LYS A 134 3.08 -26.71 -7.88
C LYS A 134 4.23 -25.73 -7.59
N VAL A 135 3.99 -24.46 -7.74
CA VAL A 135 4.89 -23.40 -7.28
C VAL A 135 4.50 -23.16 -5.84
N ARG A 136 5.28 -23.60 -4.90
CA ARG A 136 5.26 -23.09 -3.53
C ARG A 136 5.77 -21.65 -3.58
N ALA A 137 4.99 -20.82 -4.21
CA ALA A 137 5.29 -19.41 -4.28
C ALA A 137 5.06 -18.88 -2.87
N THR A 138 6.09 -18.64 -2.28
CA THR A 138 6.31 -17.49 -1.46
C THR A 138 5.29 -16.44 -1.78
N ASN A 139 4.59 -15.98 -0.81
CA ASN A 139 3.61 -14.91 -0.78
C ASN A 139 3.13 -14.38 -2.14
N LYS A 140 1.83 -14.34 -2.34
CA LYS A 140 1.27 -13.58 -3.47
C LYS A 140 1.76 -12.14 -3.40
N ASP A 141 1.94 -11.56 -4.57
CA ASP A 141 2.51 -10.21 -4.78
C ASP A 141 1.74 -9.08 -4.16
N ASP A 142 0.56 -9.31 -3.68
CA ASP A 142 -0.33 -8.29 -3.16
C ASP A 142 -0.53 -8.33 -1.65
N ALA A 143 0.07 -9.26 -0.97
CA ALA A 143 0.00 -9.34 0.50
C ALA A 143 0.99 -8.39 1.17
N TRP A 144 0.61 -7.82 2.29
CA TRP A 144 1.50 -6.99 3.12
C TRP A 144 2.76 -7.72 3.58
N THR A 145 2.70 -9.03 3.65
CA THR A 145 3.85 -9.88 3.99
C THR A 145 4.97 -9.86 2.95
N VAL A 146 4.70 -9.36 1.74
CA VAL A 146 5.72 -9.07 0.72
C VAL A 146 6.38 -7.71 0.98
N PHE A 147 5.63 -6.75 1.48
CA PHE A 147 6.09 -5.40 1.81
C PHE A 147 6.47 -5.31 3.29
N PHE A 148 7.27 -6.25 3.71
CA PHE A 148 7.54 -6.52 5.12
C PHE A 148 8.13 -5.32 5.86
N ASP A 149 9.12 -4.65 5.26
CA ASP A 149 9.78 -3.51 5.90
C ASP A 149 8.81 -2.35 6.16
N GLU A 150 7.91 -2.09 5.21
CA GLU A 150 6.89 -1.06 5.39
C GLU A 150 5.83 -1.47 6.42
N ARG A 151 5.41 -2.72 6.40
CA ARG A 151 4.48 -3.27 7.39
C ARG A 151 5.03 -3.11 8.81
N GLU A 152 6.26 -3.55 9.05
CA GLU A 152 6.91 -3.44 10.35
C GLU A 152 7.11 -1.98 10.79
N LYS A 153 7.40 -1.09 9.83
CA LYS A 153 7.47 0.34 10.09
C LYS A 153 6.12 0.90 10.57
N LEU A 154 5.02 0.48 9.95
CA LEU A 154 3.68 0.91 10.33
C LEU A 154 3.29 0.35 11.69
N ILE A 155 3.52 -0.93 11.96
CA ILE A 155 3.26 -1.54 13.28
C ILE A 155 4.01 -0.79 14.38
N ASN A 156 5.30 -0.57 14.19
CA ASN A 156 6.13 0.14 15.16
C ASN A 156 5.69 1.59 15.38
N PHE A 157 5.13 2.23 14.36
CA PHE A 157 4.56 3.56 14.47
C PHE A 157 3.24 3.54 15.24
N TRP A 158 2.32 2.64 14.88
CA TRP A 158 1.01 2.51 15.51
C TRP A 158 1.10 2.12 16.98
N ASP A 159 2.02 1.24 17.33
CA ASP A 159 2.23 0.80 18.70
C ASP A 159 2.71 1.91 19.63
N LYS A 160 3.29 2.97 19.06
CA LYS A 160 3.69 4.18 19.77
C LYS A 160 2.61 5.25 19.87
N LEU A 161 1.50 5.07 19.16
CA LEU A 161 0.34 5.93 19.34
C LEU A 161 -0.35 5.51 20.64
N ASP A 162 -0.68 6.46 21.47
CA ASP A 162 -1.43 6.20 22.72
C ASP A 162 -2.93 5.99 22.44
N LYS A 163 -3.22 5.13 21.46
CA LYS A 163 -4.57 4.85 20.97
C LYS A 163 -4.64 3.47 20.33
N PRO A 164 -5.77 2.75 20.51
CA PRO A 164 -5.98 1.49 19.81
C PRO A 164 -6.10 1.69 18.30
N VAL A 165 -5.39 0.84 17.56
CA VAL A 165 -5.41 0.80 16.10
C VAL A 165 -5.97 -0.53 15.63
N MET A 166 -7.02 -0.48 14.80
CA MET A 166 -7.62 -1.66 14.19
C MET A 166 -7.42 -1.64 12.68
N VAL A 167 -6.74 -2.65 12.16
CA VAL A 167 -6.57 -2.83 10.71
C VAL A 167 -7.72 -3.70 10.21
N LEU A 168 -8.60 -3.11 9.42
CA LEU A 168 -9.72 -3.83 8.79
C LEU A 168 -9.26 -4.34 7.43
N THR A 169 -9.35 -5.65 7.23
CA THR A 169 -8.84 -6.30 6.02
C THR A 169 -9.85 -7.24 5.39
N GLY A 170 -9.59 -7.64 4.15
CA GLY A 170 -10.36 -8.62 3.38
C GLY A 170 -9.44 -9.54 2.59
N ASP A 171 -9.88 -9.96 1.39
CA ASP A 171 -9.16 -10.76 0.39
C ASP A 171 -8.96 -12.25 0.72
N LEU A 172 -8.62 -12.56 1.95
CA LEU A 172 -8.49 -13.94 2.41
C LEU A 172 -9.84 -14.54 2.74
N HIS A 173 -10.53 -15.19 1.97
CA HIS A 173 -11.84 -15.82 2.16
C HIS A 173 -12.11 -16.45 3.56
N ASN A 174 -11.52 -15.90 4.59
CA ASN A 174 -11.67 -16.29 6.00
C ASN A 174 -11.85 -15.06 6.88
N SER A 175 -12.64 -15.20 7.94
CA SER A 175 -12.79 -14.18 8.97
C SER A 175 -11.94 -14.55 10.18
N PHE A 176 -11.14 -13.60 10.66
CA PHE A 176 -10.31 -13.80 11.83
C PHE A 176 -9.99 -12.48 12.52
N VAL A 177 -9.53 -12.56 13.75
CA VAL A 177 -8.97 -11.44 14.50
C VAL A 177 -7.60 -11.85 15.02
N ILE A 178 -6.60 -11.00 14.79
CA ILE A 178 -5.23 -11.19 15.26
C ILE A 178 -4.84 -10.02 16.14
N LYS A 179 -4.39 -10.28 17.34
CA LYS A 179 -3.70 -9.32 18.18
C LYS A 179 -2.25 -9.23 17.70
N ILE A 180 -1.84 -8.06 17.20
CA ILE A 180 -0.48 -7.82 16.69
C ILE A 180 0.41 -7.31 17.81
N THR A 181 -0.04 -6.28 18.51
CA THR A 181 0.59 -5.75 19.73
C THR A 181 -0.50 -5.51 20.79
N ASP A 182 -0.19 -4.88 21.90
CA ASP A 182 -1.21 -4.52 22.88
C ASP A 182 -2.18 -3.47 22.35
N ASN A 183 -1.74 -2.63 21.42
CA ASN A 183 -2.52 -1.53 20.86
C ASN A 183 -2.99 -1.77 19.42
N VAL A 184 -2.46 -2.77 18.72
CA VAL A 184 -2.72 -3.00 17.29
C VAL A 184 -3.36 -4.35 17.04
N TRP A 185 -4.45 -4.35 16.27
CA TRP A 185 -5.24 -5.55 15.95
C TRP A 185 -5.54 -5.59 14.46
N GLU A 186 -5.55 -6.77 13.86
CA GLU A 186 -6.12 -7.01 12.53
C GLU A 186 -7.47 -7.71 12.67
N CYS A 187 -8.47 -7.19 11.98
CA CYS A 187 -9.79 -7.79 11.85
C CYS A 187 -10.09 -8.04 10.38
N ALA A 188 -10.04 -9.29 9.96
CA ALA A 188 -10.33 -9.70 8.60
C ALA A 188 -11.77 -10.16 8.46
N SER A 189 -12.43 -9.72 7.38
CA SER A 189 -13.75 -10.17 7.00
C SER A 189 -13.69 -10.99 5.73
N GLY A 190 -14.09 -12.24 5.82
CA GLY A 190 -14.26 -13.12 4.68
C GLY A 190 -15.61 -12.86 3.97
N PRO A 191 -15.80 -13.38 2.76
CA PRO A 191 -17.02 -13.25 2.00
C PRO A 191 -18.14 -14.10 2.60
N HIS A 192 -19.39 -13.64 2.46
CA HIS A 192 -20.57 -14.39 2.90
C HIS A 192 -20.85 -15.64 2.07
N ASN A 193 -20.38 -15.67 0.83
CA ASN A 193 -20.63 -16.75 -0.11
C ASN A 193 -19.40 -16.97 -1.02
N SER A 194 -18.45 -17.72 -0.52
CA SER A 194 -17.27 -18.14 -1.27
C SER A 194 -16.89 -19.54 -0.81
N ASN A 195 -16.57 -20.39 -1.74
CA ASN A 195 -15.92 -21.66 -1.42
C ASN A 195 -14.46 -21.38 -1.09
N ASN A 196 -14.06 -21.73 0.11
CA ASN A 196 -12.66 -21.78 0.48
C ASN A 196 -12.02 -22.97 -0.26
N HIS A 197 -11.01 -22.70 -1.04
CA HIS A 197 -10.26 -23.72 -1.75
C HIS A 197 -9.01 -24.15 -0.99
#